data_c73ba7972402030fb31ef84f7e5fe418
#
_entry.id   c73ba7972402030fb31ef84f7e5fe418
#
_cell.length_a   1.000
_cell.length_b   1.000
_cell.length_c   1.000
_cell.angle_alpha   90.00
_cell.angle_beta   90.00
_cell.angle_gamma   90.00
#
_symmetry.space_group_name_H-M   'P 1'
#
loop_
_entity.id
_entity.type
_entity.pdbx_description
1 polymer ?
#
loop_
_entity_poly.entity_id
_entity_poly.type
_entity_poly.pdbx_seq_one_letter_code
_entity_poly.pdbx_strand_id
1 'polypeptide(L)'
;MSAQLVSSRVISPKKIIVRRPVSWCRNLVLGLALLVTCIGQADARKISRVIIDAGHGGKDKGANRGTVYEKDLALKVAFLVEKMLKAKGMPVTMTRRSDQFISLRGRADIANRYSNAIFISIHFNAHTGTRLNGVETYYFGDEGQKLAAHVHLRMLSRLNPRNGNTRQRQDLGVLKATRCPAILVECGYISNSAEREKCLTSAYQENCAKAIVDGIWAYKTYR
;
A
#
# COMPACT_ATOMS: atom_id res chain seq x y z
N MET A 1 -16.36 61.57 -81.35
CA MET A 1 -15.90 61.20 -80.02
C MET A 1 -15.98 59.68 -79.94
N SER A 2 -14.83 59.07 -79.90
CA SER A 2 -14.59 57.66 -80.15
C SER A 2 -14.85 56.80 -78.94
N ALA A 3 -15.66 55.77 -79.00
CA ALA A 3 -15.79 54.72 -78.04
C ALA A 3 -14.98 53.48 -78.48
N GLN A 4 -13.95 53.11 -77.73
CA GLN A 4 -13.16 51.88 -77.99
C GLN A 4 -13.82 50.69 -77.35
N LEU A 5 -14.03 49.65 -78.17
CA LEU A 5 -14.45 48.31 -77.72
C LEU A 5 -13.26 47.57 -77.05
N VAL A 6 -13.44 47.11 -75.86
CA VAL A 6 -12.48 46.23 -75.18
C VAL A 6 -12.95 44.78 -75.30
N SER A 7 -12.11 44.00 -76.01
CA SER A 7 -12.28 42.56 -76.29
C SER A 7 -12.08 41.74 -74.98
N SER A 8 -13.07 41.00 -74.58
CA SER A 8 -13.00 40.03 -73.48
C SER A 8 -12.47 38.70 -73.95
N ARG A 9 -11.27 38.31 -73.50
CA ARG A 9 -10.73 36.97 -73.72
C ARG A 9 -11.33 35.99 -72.68
N VAL A 10 -12.00 34.97 -73.16
CA VAL A 10 -12.47 33.84 -72.38
C VAL A 10 -11.28 32.95 -72.05
N ILE A 11 -11.00 32.78 -70.72
CA ILE A 11 -9.97 31.88 -70.22
C ILE A 11 -10.65 30.53 -69.92
N SER A 12 -10.23 29.49 -70.62
CA SER A 12 -10.65 28.09 -70.37
C SER A 12 -10.17 27.56 -69.05
N PRO A 13 -10.98 26.83 -68.25
CA PRO A 13 -10.55 26.28 -66.94
C PRO A 13 -9.61 25.09 -67.12
N LYS A 14 -8.44 25.19 -66.50
CA LYS A 14 -7.48 24.08 -66.40
C LYS A 14 -8.06 22.96 -65.50
N LYS A 15 -8.11 21.73 -66.01
CA LYS A 15 -8.44 20.53 -65.28
C LYS A 15 -7.42 20.32 -64.15
N ILE A 16 -7.89 20.39 -62.89
CA ILE A 16 -7.10 20.02 -61.72
C ILE A 16 -7.10 18.49 -61.63
N ILE A 17 -5.95 17.87 -61.84
CA ILE A 17 -5.75 16.44 -61.63
C ILE A 17 -5.54 16.23 -60.12
N VAL A 18 -6.57 15.77 -59.40
CA VAL A 18 -6.44 15.35 -58.02
C VAL A 18 -5.72 13.98 -57.97
N ARG A 19 -4.44 14.00 -57.63
CA ARG A 19 -3.70 12.76 -57.39
C ARG A 19 -4.21 12.13 -56.07
N ARG A 20 -4.70 10.88 -56.13
CA ARG A 20 -5.09 10.09 -54.98
C ARG A 20 -3.88 9.91 -54.05
N PRO A 21 -4.02 10.07 -52.71
CA PRO A 21 -2.92 9.82 -51.79
C PRO A 21 -2.56 8.34 -51.79
N VAL A 22 -1.26 8.09 -51.89
CA VAL A 22 -0.63 6.77 -51.94
C VAL A 22 -0.93 5.99 -50.67
N SER A 23 -1.31 4.71 -50.81
CA SER A 23 -1.77 3.77 -49.77
C SER A 23 -0.72 3.39 -48.71
N TRP A 24 0.38 4.10 -48.60
CA TRP A 24 1.48 3.82 -47.68
C TRP A 24 1.18 4.21 -46.22
N CYS A 25 0.28 5.16 -45.97
CA CYS A 25 -0.05 5.58 -44.61
C CYS A 25 -0.90 4.57 -43.84
N ARG A 26 -1.59 3.64 -44.50
CA ARG A 26 -2.49 2.68 -43.84
C ARG A 26 -1.74 1.55 -43.10
N ASN A 27 -0.56 1.18 -43.60
CA ASN A 27 0.26 0.13 -43.00
C ASN A 27 1.12 0.64 -41.83
N LEU A 28 1.46 1.95 -41.83
CA LEU A 28 2.22 2.54 -40.72
C LEU A 28 1.39 2.70 -39.41
N VAL A 29 0.09 3.00 -39.57
CA VAL A 29 -0.82 3.16 -38.43
C VAL A 29 -1.14 1.81 -37.78
N LEU A 30 -1.27 0.74 -38.56
CA LEU A 30 -1.47 -0.63 -38.04
C LEU A 30 -0.21 -1.18 -37.32
N GLY A 31 0.98 -0.82 -37.80
CA GLY A 31 2.25 -1.20 -37.16
C GLY A 31 2.46 -0.50 -35.81
N LEU A 32 2.05 0.76 -35.68
CA LEU A 32 2.16 1.51 -34.39
C LEU A 32 1.13 1.06 -33.37
N ALA A 33 -0.06 0.62 -33.80
CA ALA A 33 -1.10 0.09 -32.91
C ALA A 33 -0.71 -1.28 -32.30
N LEU A 34 0.06 -2.11 -33.01
CA LEU A 34 0.57 -3.40 -32.50
C LEU A 34 1.78 -3.24 -31.57
N LEU A 35 2.55 -2.15 -31.69
CA LEU A 35 3.69 -1.90 -30.79
C LEU A 35 3.28 -1.37 -29.40
N VAL A 36 2.08 -0.79 -29.27
CA VAL A 36 1.56 -0.29 -27.98
C VAL A 36 0.99 -1.41 -27.09
N THR A 37 0.70 -2.59 -27.63
CA THR A 37 0.15 -3.72 -26.86
C THR A 37 1.21 -4.61 -26.18
N CYS A 38 2.50 -4.35 -26.42
CA CYS A 38 3.62 -5.02 -25.72
C CYS A 38 4.22 -4.17 -24.60
N ILE A 39 3.48 -3.22 -24.02
CA ILE A 39 3.81 -2.74 -22.68
C ILE A 39 3.51 -3.90 -21.74
N GLY A 40 4.55 -4.66 -21.43
CA GLY A 40 4.47 -5.87 -20.62
C GLY A 40 3.56 -5.63 -19.40
N GLN A 41 2.55 -6.46 -19.26
CA GLN A 41 1.87 -6.64 -17.97
C GLN A 41 2.96 -7.08 -17.00
N ALA A 42 3.51 -6.11 -16.26
CA ALA A 42 4.40 -6.47 -15.17
C ALA A 42 3.55 -7.28 -14.20
N ASP A 43 3.93 -8.54 -14.01
CA ASP A 43 3.26 -9.44 -13.09
C ASP A 43 3.17 -8.78 -11.72
N ALA A 44 1.93 -8.45 -11.31
CA ALA A 44 1.68 -8.03 -9.93
C ALA A 44 2.17 -9.14 -8.99
N ARG A 45 2.82 -8.77 -7.89
CA ARG A 45 3.28 -9.76 -6.90
C ARG A 45 2.15 -10.72 -6.55
N LYS A 46 2.42 -12.00 -6.69
CA LYS A 46 1.43 -13.06 -6.40
C LYS A 46 1.20 -13.18 -4.89
N ILE A 47 0.53 -12.18 -4.32
CA ILE A 47 0.09 -12.21 -2.92
C ILE A 47 -1.31 -12.79 -2.89
N SER A 48 -1.43 -13.99 -2.30
CA SER A 48 -2.69 -14.72 -2.20
C SER A 48 -3.34 -14.61 -0.81
N ARG A 49 -2.60 -14.12 0.19
CA ARG A 49 -3.08 -14.03 1.58
C ARG A 49 -2.33 -12.98 2.38
N VAL A 50 -3.03 -12.33 3.30
CA VAL A 50 -2.45 -11.47 4.32
C VAL A 50 -2.58 -12.13 5.68
N ILE A 51 -1.47 -12.29 6.39
CA ILE A 51 -1.47 -12.72 7.79
C ILE A 51 -1.42 -11.46 8.65
N ILE A 52 -2.47 -11.25 9.43
CA ILE A 52 -2.56 -10.12 10.37
C ILE A 52 -2.24 -10.62 11.75
N ASP A 53 -1.20 -10.06 12.32
CA ASP A 53 -0.78 -10.32 13.68
C ASP A 53 -1.19 -9.16 14.58
N ALA A 54 -2.14 -9.39 15.46
CA ALA A 54 -2.44 -8.45 16.54
C ALA A 54 -1.41 -8.63 17.64
N GLY A 55 -0.51 -7.68 17.82
CA GLY A 55 0.57 -7.73 18.79
C GLY A 55 0.08 -8.06 20.20
N HIS A 56 0.93 -8.73 21.01
CA HIS A 56 0.64 -9.10 22.40
C HIS A 56 -0.60 -9.98 22.57
N GLY A 57 -1.19 -10.00 23.78
CA GLY A 57 -2.41 -10.74 24.09
C GLY A 57 -2.29 -11.61 25.34
N GLY A 58 -3.40 -11.82 26.04
CA GLY A 58 -3.47 -12.57 27.29
C GLY A 58 -2.57 -11.97 28.37
N LYS A 59 -1.65 -12.76 28.91
CA LYS A 59 -0.68 -12.34 29.91
C LYS A 59 0.33 -11.29 29.44
N ASP A 60 0.61 -11.24 28.15
CA ASP A 60 1.44 -10.20 27.52
C ASP A 60 0.55 -8.99 27.20
N LYS A 61 0.65 -7.95 28.00
CA LYS A 61 -0.14 -6.74 27.86
C LYS A 61 0.45 -5.77 26.81
N GLY A 62 1.72 -5.96 26.47
CA GLY A 62 2.49 -4.96 25.72
C GLY A 62 2.70 -3.71 26.57
N ALA A 63 2.92 -2.59 25.90
CA ALA A 63 2.96 -1.30 26.56
C ALA A 63 1.62 -0.98 27.22
N ASN A 64 1.67 -0.28 28.36
CA ASN A 64 0.46 0.14 29.08
C ASN A 64 0.61 1.52 29.71
N ARG A 65 -0.52 2.21 29.87
CA ARG A 65 -0.64 3.46 30.62
C ARG A 65 -2.03 3.51 31.27
N GLY A 66 -2.06 3.34 32.59
CA GLY A 66 -3.32 3.19 33.33
C GLY A 66 -4.10 1.97 32.85
N THR A 67 -5.32 2.17 32.39
CA THR A 67 -6.19 1.13 31.82
C THR A 67 -6.02 0.89 30.33
N VAL A 68 -5.13 1.63 29.67
CA VAL A 68 -4.86 1.49 28.22
C VAL A 68 -3.77 0.44 28.03
N TYR A 69 -4.09 -0.63 27.31
CA TYR A 69 -3.17 -1.71 26.97
C TYR A 69 -2.96 -1.76 25.45
N GLU A 70 -1.71 -1.91 25.03
CA GLU A 70 -1.34 -2.05 23.62
C GLU A 70 -2.08 -3.21 22.95
N LYS A 71 -2.17 -4.36 23.63
CA LYS A 71 -2.84 -5.55 23.09
C LYS A 71 -4.27 -5.30 22.63
N ASP A 72 -5.01 -4.40 23.30
CA ASP A 72 -6.40 -4.11 22.98
C ASP A 72 -6.50 -3.21 21.75
N LEU A 73 -5.63 -2.20 21.65
CA LEU A 73 -5.55 -1.32 20.47
C LEU A 73 -5.11 -2.09 19.24
N ALA A 74 -4.08 -2.94 19.38
CA ALA A 74 -3.59 -3.79 18.30
C ALA A 74 -4.69 -4.70 17.75
N LEU A 75 -5.50 -5.33 18.62
CA LEU A 75 -6.59 -6.20 18.21
C LEU A 75 -7.71 -5.43 17.50
N LYS A 76 -8.06 -4.23 17.97
CA LYS A 76 -9.08 -3.38 17.35
C LYS A 76 -8.67 -2.99 15.92
N VAL A 77 -7.43 -2.49 15.74
CA VAL A 77 -6.93 -2.13 14.41
C VAL A 77 -6.82 -3.36 13.51
N ALA A 78 -6.38 -4.50 14.04
CA ALA A 78 -6.27 -5.76 13.30
C ALA A 78 -7.63 -6.22 12.73
N PHE A 79 -8.71 -6.12 13.50
CA PHE A 79 -10.06 -6.42 13.00
C PHE A 79 -10.53 -5.46 11.90
N LEU A 80 -10.19 -4.17 12.01
CA LEU A 80 -10.51 -3.20 10.97
C LEU A 80 -9.75 -3.50 9.66
N VAL A 81 -8.46 -3.84 9.76
CA VAL A 81 -7.65 -4.26 8.60
C VAL A 81 -8.23 -5.52 7.97
N GLU A 82 -8.56 -6.55 8.77
CA GLU A 82 -9.20 -7.77 8.27
C GLU A 82 -10.50 -7.47 7.51
N LYS A 83 -11.40 -6.69 8.12
CA LYS A 83 -12.67 -6.30 7.52
C LYS A 83 -12.48 -5.64 6.16
N MET A 84 -11.55 -4.68 6.07
CA MET A 84 -11.29 -3.93 4.84
C MET A 84 -10.63 -4.80 3.76
N LEU A 85 -9.70 -5.67 4.11
CA LEU A 85 -9.06 -6.60 3.17
C LEU A 85 -10.06 -7.62 2.62
N LYS A 86 -10.89 -8.21 3.48
CA LYS A 86 -11.95 -9.16 3.07
C LYS A 86 -12.97 -8.50 2.14
N ALA A 87 -13.38 -7.27 2.40
CA ALA A 87 -14.27 -6.51 1.53
C ALA A 87 -13.68 -6.28 0.12
N LYS A 88 -12.36 -6.33 -0.01
CA LYS A 88 -11.64 -6.25 -1.29
C LYS A 88 -11.29 -7.64 -1.87
N GLY A 89 -11.85 -8.72 -1.35
CA GLY A 89 -11.62 -10.09 -1.83
C GLY A 89 -10.25 -10.68 -1.44
N MET A 90 -9.50 -10.05 -0.52
CA MET A 90 -8.21 -10.56 -0.07
C MET A 90 -8.40 -11.59 1.06
N PRO A 91 -7.94 -12.84 0.89
CA PRO A 91 -7.92 -13.83 1.96
C PRO A 91 -7.05 -13.38 3.13
N VAL A 92 -7.56 -13.49 4.34
CA VAL A 92 -6.89 -13.08 5.59
C VAL A 92 -6.84 -14.24 6.57
N THR A 93 -5.74 -14.33 7.31
CA THR A 93 -5.60 -15.15 8.52
C THR A 93 -5.16 -14.24 9.67
N MET A 94 -5.88 -14.26 10.79
CA MET A 94 -5.49 -13.57 12.01
C MET A 94 -4.66 -14.51 12.89
N THR A 95 -3.61 -14.02 13.56
CA THR A 95 -2.88 -14.82 14.56
C THR A 95 -3.74 -15.06 15.80
N ARG A 96 -4.47 -14.05 16.27
CA ARG A 96 -5.45 -14.17 17.36
C ARG A 96 -6.71 -13.37 17.04
N ARG A 97 -7.82 -13.78 17.63
CA ARG A 97 -9.13 -13.13 17.48
C ARG A 97 -9.74 -12.74 18.84
N SER A 98 -9.03 -12.98 19.90
CA SER A 98 -9.44 -12.66 21.27
C SER A 98 -8.22 -12.23 22.08
N ASP A 99 -8.43 -11.92 23.36
CA ASP A 99 -7.35 -11.62 24.31
C ASP A 99 -6.66 -12.93 24.75
N GLN A 100 -5.87 -13.51 23.86
CA GLN A 100 -5.08 -14.72 24.12
C GLN A 100 -3.60 -14.51 23.84
N PHE A 101 -2.75 -15.14 24.60
CA PHE A 101 -1.29 -15.12 24.38
C PHE A 101 -0.90 -16.08 23.27
N ILE A 102 -0.10 -15.58 22.33
CA ILE A 102 0.58 -16.40 21.32
C ILE A 102 2.06 -16.04 21.35
N SER A 103 2.91 -17.05 21.44
CA SER A 103 4.37 -16.85 21.44
C SER A 103 4.84 -16.26 20.11
N LEU A 104 5.99 -15.55 20.09
CA LEU A 104 6.57 -14.99 18.86
C LEU A 104 6.77 -16.07 17.78
N ARG A 105 7.24 -17.25 18.21
CA ARG A 105 7.40 -18.40 17.31
C ARG A 105 6.05 -18.88 16.77
N GLY A 106 5.02 -18.99 17.63
CA GLY A 106 3.69 -19.42 17.19
C GLY A 106 3.07 -18.48 16.16
N ARG A 107 3.30 -17.16 16.27
CA ARG A 107 2.86 -16.16 15.29
C ARG A 107 3.54 -16.39 13.92
N ALA A 108 4.86 -16.58 13.93
CA ALA A 108 5.61 -16.91 12.72
C ALA A 108 5.19 -18.24 12.11
N ASP A 109 4.95 -19.27 12.94
CA ASP A 109 4.51 -20.60 12.47
C ASP A 109 3.14 -20.55 11.80
N ILE A 110 2.22 -19.67 12.28
CA ILE A 110 0.94 -19.43 11.60
C ILE A 110 1.19 -18.84 10.20
N ALA A 111 2.06 -17.84 10.07
CA ALA A 111 2.39 -17.23 8.79
C ALA A 111 3.05 -18.23 7.83
N ASN A 112 3.97 -19.03 8.34
CA ASN A 112 4.80 -19.97 7.59
C ASN A 112 4.02 -21.17 7.00
N ARG A 113 2.73 -21.33 7.33
CA ARG A 113 1.83 -22.32 6.73
C ARG A 113 1.38 -21.92 5.32
N TYR A 114 1.58 -20.67 4.92
CA TYR A 114 1.05 -20.13 3.67
C TYR A 114 2.17 -19.70 2.73
N SER A 115 2.13 -20.21 1.50
CA SER A 115 2.94 -19.67 0.41
C SER A 115 2.29 -18.41 -0.16
N ASN A 116 3.10 -17.53 -0.77
CA ASN A 116 2.63 -16.27 -1.37
C ASN A 116 1.82 -15.40 -0.41
N ALA A 117 2.18 -15.41 0.87
CA ALA A 117 1.59 -14.56 1.90
C ALA A 117 2.48 -13.35 2.20
N ILE A 118 1.91 -12.37 2.92
CA ILE A 118 2.64 -11.32 3.62
C ILE A 118 2.18 -11.30 5.07
N PHE A 119 3.07 -10.85 5.97
CA PHE A 119 2.81 -10.78 7.40
C PHE A 119 2.86 -9.33 7.88
N ILE A 120 1.78 -8.90 8.54
CA ILE A 120 1.59 -7.55 9.08
C ILE A 120 1.34 -7.65 10.57
N SER A 121 2.33 -7.33 11.40
CA SER A 121 2.17 -7.22 12.85
C SER A 121 1.78 -5.79 13.22
N ILE A 122 0.77 -5.63 14.05
CA ILE A 122 0.17 -4.34 14.42
C ILE A 122 0.44 -4.09 15.90
N HIS A 123 1.06 -2.97 16.20
CA HIS A 123 1.54 -2.56 17.50
C HIS A 123 1.28 -1.09 17.81
N PHE A 124 1.47 -0.71 19.06
CA PHE A 124 1.50 0.68 19.54
C PHE A 124 2.69 0.86 20.47
N ASN A 125 3.59 1.72 20.07
CA ASN A 125 4.88 1.92 20.69
C ASN A 125 4.79 2.58 22.09
N ALA A 126 5.84 2.40 22.88
CA ALA A 126 6.07 3.14 24.10
C ALA A 126 7.57 3.36 24.35
N HIS A 127 7.86 4.46 25.01
CA HIS A 127 9.22 4.81 25.42
C HIS A 127 9.19 5.44 26.81
N THR A 128 10.31 5.35 27.55
CA THR A 128 10.46 6.02 28.85
C THR A 128 10.34 7.54 28.74
N GLY A 129 10.86 8.11 27.62
CA GLY A 129 10.64 9.52 27.29
C GLY A 129 9.24 9.74 26.70
N THR A 130 8.34 10.32 27.47
CA THR A 130 6.93 10.54 27.10
C THR A 130 6.70 11.54 25.97
N ARG A 131 7.75 12.22 25.48
CA ARG A 131 7.69 13.18 24.37
C ARG A 131 7.74 12.52 22.99
N LEU A 132 8.19 11.25 22.90
CA LEU A 132 8.21 10.54 21.63
C LEU A 132 6.80 10.31 21.12
N ASN A 133 6.63 10.49 19.83
CA ASN A 133 5.35 10.35 19.12
C ASN A 133 5.60 10.00 17.66
N GLY A 134 4.54 9.64 16.93
CA GLY A 134 4.57 9.35 15.49
C GLY A 134 4.46 7.86 15.18
N VAL A 135 4.70 7.51 13.94
CA VAL A 135 4.60 6.14 13.43
C VAL A 135 5.97 5.61 13.02
N GLU A 136 6.21 4.34 13.25
CA GLU A 136 7.40 3.62 12.81
C GLU A 136 6.99 2.33 12.12
N THR A 137 7.83 1.82 11.22
CA THR A 137 7.59 0.51 10.60
C THR A 137 8.88 -0.28 10.57
N TYR A 138 8.87 -1.42 11.22
CA TYR A 138 10.02 -2.32 11.29
C TYR A 138 9.89 -3.45 10.27
N TYR A 139 11.02 -3.91 9.74
CA TYR A 139 11.05 -4.96 8.74
C TYR A 139 12.27 -5.88 8.93
N PHE A 140 12.22 -7.03 8.25
CA PHE A 140 13.35 -7.93 8.08
C PHE A 140 13.45 -8.39 6.63
N GLY A 141 14.67 -8.29 6.03
CA GLY A 141 14.95 -8.65 4.64
C GLY A 141 14.39 -7.68 3.58
N ASP A 142 14.83 -7.85 2.34
CA ASP A 142 14.60 -6.88 1.24
C ASP A 142 13.11 -6.75 0.87
N GLU A 143 12.39 -7.85 0.78
CA GLU A 143 10.94 -7.78 0.47
C GLU A 143 10.14 -7.20 1.64
N GLY A 144 10.58 -7.44 2.89
CA GLY A 144 10.06 -6.77 4.08
C GLY A 144 10.29 -5.25 4.00
N GLN A 145 11.48 -4.82 3.55
CA GLN A 145 11.81 -3.40 3.35
C GLN A 145 10.85 -2.72 2.36
N LYS A 146 10.62 -3.36 1.20
CA LYS A 146 9.71 -2.84 0.19
C LYS A 146 8.28 -2.73 0.72
N LEU A 147 7.79 -3.77 1.40
CA LEU A 147 6.47 -3.76 2.04
C LEU A 147 6.35 -2.66 3.09
N ALA A 148 7.39 -2.50 3.95
CA ALA A 148 7.45 -1.45 4.96
C ALA A 148 7.38 -0.05 4.34
N ALA A 149 8.14 0.19 3.28
CA ALA A 149 8.14 1.48 2.59
C ALA A 149 6.75 1.88 2.09
N HIS A 150 6.04 0.94 1.44
CA HIS A 150 4.68 1.19 0.94
C HIS A 150 3.67 1.45 2.07
N VAL A 151 3.69 0.64 3.13
CA VAL A 151 2.77 0.81 4.27
C VAL A 151 3.09 2.09 5.03
N HIS A 152 4.35 2.34 5.33
CA HIS A 152 4.79 3.53 6.07
C HIS A 152 4.42 4.83 5.34
N LEU A 153 4.65 4.89 4.03
CA LEU A 153 4.25 6.04 3.22
C LEU A 153 2.75 6.34 3.33
N ARG A 154 1.90 5.32 3.34
CA ARG A 154 0.45 5.48 3.52
C ARG A 154 0.08 5.91 4.93
N MET A 155 0.79 5.41 5.95
CA MET A 155 0.63 5.89 7.32
C MET A 155 0.95 7.39 7.42
N LEU A 156 2.08 7.85 6.87
CA LEU A 156 2.44 9.26 6.84
C LEU A 156 1.40 10.12 6.11
N SER A 157 1.00 9.69 4.92
CA SER A 157 0.05 10.46 4.08
C SER A 157 -1.33 10.59 4.72
N ARG A 158 -1.80 9.56 5.44
CA ARG A 158 -3.16 9.54 5.97
C ARG A 158 -3.28 10.14 7.37
N LEU A 159 -2.30 9.91 8.22
CA LEU A 159 -2.33 10.31 9.62
C LEU A 159 -1.61 11.63 9.88
N ASN A 160 -0.77 12.07 8.95
CA ASN A 160 0.14 13.22 9.10
C ASN A 160 0.90 13.22 10.46
N PRO A 161 1.49 12.09 10.87
CA PRO A 161 2.20 11.97 12.13
C PRO A 161 3.64 12.46 11.98
N ARG A 162 4.35 12.54 13.11
CA ARG A 162 5.82 12.58 13.07
C ARG A 162 6.34 11.30 12.39
N ASN A 163 7.24 11.46 11.45
CA ASN A 163 7.89 10.35 10.74
C ASN A 163 8.98 9.72 11.61
N GLY A 164 8.74 8.51 12.13
CA GLY A 164 9.71 7.70 12.87
C GLY A 164 10.58 6.82 11.97
N ASN A 165 10.36 6.85 10.65
CA ASN A 165 11.04 6.09 9.60
C ASN A 165 10.71 4.59 9.56
N THR A 166 11.21 3.95 8.51
CA THR A 166 11.30 2.48 8.42
C THR A 166 12.68 2.03 8.88
N ARG A 167 12.75 0.92 9.62
CA ARG A 167 14.04 0.39 10.15
C ARG A 167 14.09 -1.13 10.06
N GLN A 168 15.24 -1.64 9.66
CA GLN A 168 15.51 -3.06 9.79
C GLN A 168 15.77 -3.40 11.26
N ARG A 169 15.12 -4.48 11.76
CA ARG A 169 15.27 -4.95 13.13
C ARG A 169 15.60 -6.45 13.13
N GLN A 170 16.83 -6.77 13.54
CA GLN A 170 17.31 -8.14 13.64
C GLN A 170 16.91 -8.84 14.94
N ASP A 171 16.55 -8.05 15.94
CA ASP A 171 16.14 -8.49 17.28
C ASP A 171 14.63 -8.79 17.39
N LEU A 172 13.82 -8.40 16.40
CA LEU A 172 12.40 -8.74 16.38
C LEU A 172 12.21 -10.19 15.92
N GLY A 173 12.17 -11.11 16.88
CA GLY A 173 12.13 -12.55 16.64
C GLY A 173 10.96 -13.00 15.76
N VAL A 174 9.81 -12.33 15.84
CA VAL A 174 8.64 -12.65 15.00
C VAL A 174 8.92 -12.36 13.52
N LEU A 175 9.57 -11.24 13.19
CA LEU A 175 9.89 -10.89 11.80
C LEU A 175 10.97 -11.82 11.24
N LYS A 176 12.02 -12.09 12.04
CA LYS A 176 13.12 -12.94 11.64
C LYS A 176 12.70 -14.41 11.42
N ALA A 177 11.73 -14.91 12.19
CA ALA A 177 11.22 -16.27 12.08
C ALA A 177 10.18 -16.46 10.97
N THR A 178 9.65 -15.37 10.41
CA THR A 178 8.64 -15.39 9.34
C THR A 178 9.33 -15.49 7.98
N ARG A 179 8.91 -16.44 7.12
CA ARG A 179 9.51 -16.72 5.81
C ARG A 179 9.01 -15.83 4.68
N CYS A 180 7.78 -15.32 4.80
CA CYS A 180 7.23 -14.37 3.82
C CYS A 180 7.64 -12.93 4.15
N PRO A 181 7.44 -11.96 3.24
CA PRO A 181 7.67 -10.55 3.53
C PRO A 181 6.92 -10.13 4.79
N ALA A 182 7.63 -9.62 5.78
CA ALA A 182 7.11 -9.39 7.12
C ALA A 182 7.46 -7.98 7.62
N ILE A 183 6.48 -7.31 8.20
CA ILE A 183 6.63 -6.00 8.84
C ILE A 183 5.92 -5.94 10.19
N LEU A 184 6.38 -5.01 11.04
CA LEU A 184 5.71 -4.60 12.26
C LEU A 184 5.45 -3.10 12.18
N VAL A 185 4.18 -2.71 12.34
CA VAL A 185 3.71 -1.32 12.24
C VAL A 185 3.41 -0.80 13.63
N GLU A 186 4.17 0.20 14.07
CA GLU A 186 3.90 0.98 15.27
C GLU A 186 2.95 2.12 14.90
N CYS A 187 1.70 1.97 15.27
CA CYS A 187 0.63 2.89 14.88
C CYS A 187 0.61 4.20 15.67
N GLY A 188 1.47 4.36 16.67
CA GLY A 188 1.58 5.55 17.52
C GLY A 188 2.15 5.20 18.89
N TYR A 189 2.52 6.22 19.67
CA TYR A 189 3.13 6.04 21.00
C TYR A 189 2.11 6.23 22.12
N ILE A 190 1.72 5.16 22.80
CA ILE A 190 0.80 5.26 23.95
C ILE A 190 1.47 5.82 25.23
N SER A 191 2.80 5.94 25.24
CA SER A 191 3.53 6.64 26.30
C SER A 191 3.35 8.17 26.25
N ASN A 192 3.06 8.74 25.07
CA ASN A 192 2.74 10.15 24.90
C ASN A 192 1.24 10.36 25.16
N SER A 193 0.87 11.28 26.06
CA SER A 193 -0.53 11.48 26.46
C SER A 193 -1.40 11.94 25.30
N ALA A 194 -0.97 12.97 24.56
CA ALA A 194 -1.74 13.52 23.45
C ALA A 194 -1.90 12.52 22.29
N GLU A 195 -0.85 11.72 22.01
CA GLU A 195 -0.94 10.70 20.98
C GLU A 195 -1.77 9.50 21.43
N ARG A 196 -1.67 9.11 22.71
CA ARG A 196 -2.53 8.05 23.28
C ARG A 196 -4.01 8.40 23.16
N GLU A 197 -4.40 9.64 23.45
CA GLU A 197 -5.79 10.10 23.27
C GLU A 197 -6.26 9.93 21.81
N LYS A 198 -5.43 10.27 20.84
CA LYS A 198 -5.72 10.01 19.42
C LYS A 198 -5.86 8.52 19.15
N CYS A 199 -4.91 7.68 19.62
CA CYS A 199 -4.93 6.24 19.40
C CYS A 199 -6.19 5.56 19.95
N LEU A 200 -6.82 6.13 20.96
CA LEU A 200 -8.07 5.63 21.55
C LEU A 200 -9.30 5.92 20.69
N THR A 201 -9.23 6.88 19.77
CA THR A 201 -10.38 7.25 18.92
C THR A 201 -10.62 6.24 17.79
N SER A 202 -11.88 5.92 17.52
CA SER A 202 -12.25 5.06 16.39
C SER A 202 -11.76 5.63 15.05
N ALA A 203 -11.81 6.96 14.88
CA ALA A 203 -11.36 7.65 13.67
C ALA A 203 -9.86 7.41 13.41
N TYR A 204 -9.01 7.49 14.44
CA TYR A 204 -7.58 7.21 14.30
C TYR A 204 -7.32 5.75 13.95
N GLN A 205 -7.97 4.82 14.65
CA GLN A 205 -7.84 3.37 14.42
C GLN A 205 -8.28 2.98 13.00
N GLU A 206 -9.38 3.56 12.51
CA GLU A 206 -9.81 3.37 11.13
C GLU A 206 -8.81 3.94 10.12
N ASN A 207 -8.24 5.11 10.38
CA ASN A 207 -7.23 5.70 9.50
C ASN A 207 -5.94 4.88 9.48
N CYS A 208 -5.50 4.32 10.62
CA CYS A 208 -4.41 3.34 10.64
C CYS A 208 -4.74 2.12 9.77
N ALA A 209 -5.92 1.54 9.93
CA ALA A 209 -6.33 0.38 9.15
C ALA A 209 -6.39 0.68 7.64
N LYS A 210 -6.99 1.81 7.25
CA LYS A 210 -7.04 2.27 5.85
C LYS A 210 -5.63 2.44 5.27
N ALA A 211 -4.72 3.07 6.02
CA ALA A 211 -3.33 3.27 5.59
C ALA A 211 -2.60 1.95 5.38
N ILE A 212 -2.73 1.00 6.31
CA ILE A 212 -2.14 -0.34 6.20
C ILE A 212 -2.68 -1.06 4.95
N VAL A 213 -4.01 -1.06 4.76
CA VAL A 213 -4.65 -1.69 3.59
C VAL A 213 -4.19 -1.05 2.28
N ASP A 214 -4.17 0.27 2.20
CA ASP A 214 -3.73 0.99 0.99
C ASP A 214 -2.24 0.71 0.70
N GLY A 215 -1.41 0.59 1.74
CA GLY A 215 0.00 0.21 1.62
C GLY A 215 0.20 -1.22 1.10
N ILE A 216 -0.59 -2.17 1.59
CA ILE A 216 -0.58 -3.56 1.10
C ILE A 216 -0.95 -3.61 -0.38
N TRP A 217 -1.98 -2.89 -0.82
CA TRP A 217 -2.36 -2.83 -2.23
C TRP A 217 -1.28 -2.16 -3.08
N ALA A 218 -0.70 -1.06 -2.61
CA ALA A 218 0.40 -0.41 -3.31
C ALA A 218 1.60 -1.36 -3.47
N TYR A 219 1.97 -2.11 -2.43
CA TYR A 219 3.03 -3.13 -2.51
C TYR A 219 2.68 -4.26 -3.48
N LYS A 220 1.43 -4.76 -3.46
CA LYS A 220 0.98 -5.83 -4.37
C LYS A 220 1.07 -5.42 -5.83
N THR A 221 0.77 -4.15 -6.14
CA THR A 221 0.77 -3.61 -7.52
C THR A 221 2.10 -2.97 -7.92
N TYR A 222 3.04 -2.83 -6.99
CA TYR A 222 4.37 -2.28 -7.25
C TYR A 222 5.18 -3.22 -8.15
N ARG A 223 5.79 -2.64 -9.19
CA ARG A 223 6.59 -3.31 -10.24
C ARG A 223 8.07 -3.19 -9.95
#